data_f2d5564e44abb76d7dc6441654356757
#
_entry.id   f2d5564e44abb76d7dc6441654356757
#
_cell.length_a   1.000
_cell.length_b   1.000
_cell.length_c   1.000
_cell.angle_alpha   90.00
_cell.angle_beta   90.00
_cell.angle_gamma   90.00
#
_symmetry.space_group_name_H-M   'P 1'
#
loop_
_entity.id
_entity.type
_entity.pdbx_description
1 polymer ?
#
loop_
_entity_poly.entity_id
_entity_poly.type
_entity_poly.pdbx_seq_one_letter_code
_entity_poly.pdbx_strand_id
1 'polypeptide(L)'
;MIAIVDYRAGNLTSVRRALEFLGHRCEITDDADKIRAARRVILPGVGAAGATMENLRALGLVEVLRRDVAAADKPFLGICIGIQVLLDRSEEDSAACLGVIAGHVTRYPGSIDGRPLKVPQIGWNRVRQTRAHPIFTGVPDNTHFYFVNSYFPVPDDPKVAIAESDYGVNFVAAIASGKVVATQFHLEKSGAAGLRLLDNFCRLEF
;
A
#
# COMPACT_ATOMS: atom_id res chain seq x y z
N MET A 1 -2.77 -18.47 7.53
CA MET A 1 -3.78 -17.80 6.70
C MET A 1 -3.40 -16.32 6.57
N ILE A 2 -3.70 -15.69 5.45
CA ILE A 2 -3.53 -14.25 5.19
C ILE A 2 -4.90 -13.59 5.34
N ALA A 3 -5.01 -12.53 6.15
CA ALA A 3 -6.22 -11.73 6.22
C ALA A 3 -6.13 -10.57 5.20
N ILE A 4 -7.15 -10.43 4.36
CA ILE A 4 -7.36 -9.28 3.50
C ILE A 4 -8.43 -8.44 4.20
N VAL A 5 -8.06 -7.24 4.64
CA VAL A 5 -8.96 -6.38 5.42
C VAL A 5 -10.11 -5.88 4.56
N ASP A 6 -11.34 -6.21 4.97
CA ASP A 6 -12.56 -5.68 4.37
C ASP A 6 -13.02 -4.45 5.14
N TYR A 7 -12.80 -3.30 4.58
CA TYR A 7 -13.32 -2.03 5.11
C TYR A 7 -14.47 -1.48 4.25
N ARG A 8 -15.22 -2.37 3.58
CA ARG A 8 -16.40 -2.09 2.74
C ARG A 8 -16.08 -1.24 1.50
N ALA A 9 -14.83 -1.25 1.05
CA ALA A 9 -14.38 -0.57 -0.15
C ALA A 9 -13.19 -1.30 -0.76
N GLY A 10 -12.90 -1.03 -2.02
CA GLY A 10 -11.73 -1.56 -2.70
C GLY A 10 -12.00 -2.81 -3.55
N ASN A 11 -10.97 -3.17 -4.33
CA ASN A 11 -11.00 -4.32 -5.21
C ASN A 11 -10.44 -5.58 -4.53
N LEU A 12 -11.03 -5.97 -3.39
CA LEU A 12 -10.56 -7.07 -2.54
C LEU A 12 -10.51 -8.40 -3.30
N THR A 13 -11.48 -8.62 -4.20
CA THR A 13 -11.59 -9.86 -4.98
C THR A 13 -10.39 -10.06 -5.90
N SER A 14 -9.83 -8.99 -6.48
CA SER A 14 -8.64 -9.11 -7.34
C SER A 14 -7.41 -9.52 -6.54
N VAL A 15 -7.23 -8.97 -5.33
CA VAL A 15 -6.13 -9.36 -4.44
C VAL A 15 -6.30 -10.80 -3.98
N ARG A 16 -7.50 -11.21 -3.60
CA ARG A 16 -7.81 -12.60 -3.26
C ARG A 16 -7.48 -13.55 -4.40
N ARG A 17 -7.95 -13.27 -5.61
CA ARG A 17 -7.66 -14.10 -6.80
C ARG A 17 -6.17 -14.20 -7.10
N ALA A 18 -5.42 -13.10 -6.94
CA ALA A 18 -3.98 -13.12 -7.10
C ALA A 18 -3.29 -14.03 -6.07
N LEU A 19 -3.70 -13.97 -4.80
CA LEU A 19 -3.18 -14.83 -3.75
C LEU A 19 -3.55 -16.30 -3.98
N GLU A 20 -4.78 -16.60 -4.35
CA GLU A 20 -5.26 -17.94 -4.68
C GLU A 20 -4.50 -18.53 -5.88
N PHE A 21 -4.27 -17.73 -6.93
CA PHE A 21 -3.44 -18.11 -8.09
C PHE A 21 -2.01 -18.46 -7.69
N LEU A 22 -1.44 -17.77 -6.70
CA LEU A 22 -0.11 -18.03 -6.14
C LEU A 22 -0.10 -19.19 -5.13
N GLY A 23 -1.25 -19.82 -4.87
CA GLY A 23 -1.38 -20.95 -3.92
C GLY A 23 -1.44 -20.54 -2.45
N HIS A 24 -1.65 -19.27 -2.14
CA HIS A 24 -1.74 -18.79 -0.76
C HIS A 24 -3.17 -18.83 -0.22
N ARG A 25 -3.36 -19.41 0.98
CA ARG A 25 -4.66 -19.39 1.68
C ARG A 25 -4.90 -17.99 2.27
N CYS A 26 -6.00 -17.37 1.87
CA CYS A 26 -6.40 -16.05 2.32
C CYS A 26 -7.90 -15.97 2.61
N GLU A 27 -8.31 -14.99 3.38
CA GLU A 27 -9.70 -14.69 3.71
C GLU A 27 -9.91 -13.18 3.67
N ILE A 28 -11.00 -12.72 3.02
CA ILE A 28 -11.48 -11.35 3.12
C ILE A 28 -12.33 -11.27 4.38
N THR A 29 -11.99 -10.35 5.30
CA THR A 29 -12.64 -10.28 6.60
C THR A 29 -12.59 -8.87 7.20
N ASP A 30 -13.67 -8.47 7.86
CA ASP A 30 -13.77 -7.30 8.75
C ASP A 30 -13.75 -7.71 10.24
N ASP A 31 -13.60 -9.00 10.53
CA ASP A 31 -13.53 -9.54 11.88
C ASP A 31 -12.15 -9.26 12.50
N ALA A 32 -12.15 -8.45 13.57
CA ALA A 32 -10.94 -8.05 14.29
C ALA A 32 -10.15 -9.26 14.84
N ASP A 33 -10.82 -10.30 15.31
CA ASP A 33 -10.15 -11.46 15.91
C ASP A 33 -9.50 -12.32 14.83
N LYS A 34 -10.13 -12.45 13.66
CA LYS A 34 -9.52 -13.10 12.51
C LYS A 34 -8.29 -12.35 12.00
N ILE A 35 -8.34 -10.99 11.97
CA ILE A 35 -7.21 -10.15 11.60
C ILE A 35 -6.07 -10.32 12.61
N ARG A 36 -6.38 -10.33 13.92
CA ARG A 36 -5.38 -10.60 14.98
C ARG A 36 -4.77 -11.99 14.90
N ALA A 37 -5.56 -13.00 14.56
CA ALA A 37 -5.09 -14.37 14.46
C ALA A 37 -4.33 -14.67 13.15
N ALA A 38 -4.45 -13.82 12.14
CA ALA A 38 -3.81 -14.03 10.85
C ALA A 38 -2.28 -13.98 10.95
N ARG A 39 -1.58 -14.79 10.16
CA ARG A 39 -0.12 -14.77 10.08
C ARG A 39 0.41 -13.53 9.35
N ARG A 40 -0.37 -12.99 8.42
CA ARG A 40 -0.07 -11.79 7.62
C ARG A 40 -1.35 -11.02 7.38
N VAL A 41 -1.25 -9.72 7.26
CA VAL A 41 -2.39 -8.85 7.00
C VAL A 41 -2.11 -8.03 5.73
N ILE A 42 -3.11 -7.93 4.87
CA ILE A 42 -3.06 -7.08 3.68
C ILE A 42 -4.19 -6.06 3.79
N LEU A 43 -3.86 -4.78 3.67
CA LEU A 43 -4.80 -3.68 3.54
C LEU A 43 -4.73 -3.14 2.11
N PRO A 44 -5.53 -3.70 1.20
CA PRO A 44 -5.62 -3.21 -0.16
C PRO A 44 -6.69 -2.15 -0.26
N GLY A 45 -6.73 -1.41 -1.34
CA GLY A 45 -7.93 -0.66 -1.63
C GLY A 45 -7.78 0.41 -2.68
N VAL A 46 -8.93 0.99 -2.99
CA VAL A 46 -9.12 2.13 -3.87
C VAL A 46 -10.08 3.09 -3.19
N GLY A 47 -10.00 4.38 -3.52
CA GLY A 47 -10.87 5.41 -2.95
C GLY A 47 -10.10 6.47 -2.20
N ALA A 48 -10.83 7.36 -1.54
CA ALA A 48 -10.30 8.49 -0.80
C ALA A 48 -9.83 8.08 0.61
N ALA A 49 -8.81 8.77 1.12
CA ALA A 49 -8.26 8.53 2.45
C ALA A 49 -9.29 8.76 3.56
N GLY A 50 -10.10 9.82 3.46
CA GLY A 50 -11.15 10.14 4.42
C GLY A 50 -12.18 9.02 4.53
N ALA A 51 -12.76 8.59 3.41
CA ALA A 51 -13.74 7.51 3.38
C ALA A 51 -13.16 6.17 3.88
N THR A 52 -11.90 5.87 3.54
CA THR A 52 -11.20 4.69 4.06
C THR A 52 -11.09 4.72 5.58
N MET A 53 -10.65 5.85 6.14
CA MET A 53 -10.51 5.99 7.59
C MET A 53 -11.85 6.00 8.32
N GLU A 54 -12.91 6.57 7.74
CA GLU A 54 -14.27 6.51 8.28
C GLU A 54 -14.77 5.06 8.38
N ASN A 55 -14.61 4.29 7.30
CA ASN A 55 -15.00 2.88 7.28
C ASN A 55 -14.21 2.05 8.30
N LEU A 56 -12.89 2.24 8.38
CA LEU A 56 -12.05 1.57 9.37
C LEU A 56 -12.47 1.92 10.82
N ARG A 57 -12.84 3.18 11.08
CA ARG A 57 -13.37 3.60 12.40
C ARG A 57 -14.72 2.96 12.70
N ALA A 58 -15.65 2.98 11.74
CA ALA A 58 -16.97 2.40 11.89
C ALA A 58 -16.95 0.89 12.18
N LEU A 59 -15.92 0.19 11.68
CA LEU A 59 -15.69 -1.24 11.92
C LEU A 59 -14.82 -1.52 13.16
N GLY A 60 -14.33 -0.49 13.87
CA GLY A 60 -13.44 -0.66 15.01
C GLY A 60 -12.05 -1.19 14.65
N LEU A 61 -11.63 -1.10 13.38
CA LEU A 61 -10.39 -1.69 12.87
C LEU A 61 -9.16 -0.80 13.00
N VAL A 62 -9.31 0.49 13.32
CA VAL A 62 -8.17 1.42 13.41
C VAL A 62 -7.15 0.94 14.45
N GLU A 63 -7.59 0.67 15.68
CA GLU A 63 -6.67 0.21 16.74
C GLU A 63 -6.15 -1.20 16.49
N VAL A 64 -6.92 -2.06 15.86
CA VAL A 64 -6.49 -3.40 15.44
C VAL A 64 -5.30 -3.29 14.48
N LEU A 65 -5.39 -2.43 13.47
CA LEU A 65 -4.31 -2.25 12.49
C LEU A 65 -3.10 -1.53 13.08
N ARG A 66 -3.30 -0.55 13.94
CA ARG A 66 -2.21 0.19 14.57
C ARG A 66 -1.44 -0.63 15.59
N ARG A 67 -2.14 -1.23 16.56
CA ARG A 67 -1.54 -1.90 17.72
C ARG A 67 -1.34 -3.38 17.52
N ASP A 68 -2.38 -4.08 17.08
CA ASP A 68 -2.37 -5.53 17.06
C ASP A 68 -1.71 -6.09 15.80
N VAL A 69 -1.51 -5.23 14.78
CA VAL A 69 -0.85 -5.61 13.53
C VAL A 69 0.48 -4.87 13.40
N ALA A 70 0.49 -3.57 13.18
CA ALA A 70 1.72 -2.83 12.88
C ALA A 70 2.67 -2.75 14.08
N ALA A 71 2.17 -2.35 15.28
CA ALA A 71 3.01 -2.26 16.47
C ALA A 71 3.37 -3.63 17.07
N ALA A 72 2.58 -4.68 16.79
CA ALA A 72 2.88 -6.06 17.18
C ALA A 72 3.88 -6.76 16.26
N ASP A 73 4.51 -6.01 15.35
CA ASP A 73 5.51 -6.54 14.41
C ASP A 73 4.99 -7.69 13.54
N LYS A 74 3.69 -7.63 13.19
CA LYS A 74 3.07 -8.59 12.29
C LYS A 74 3.33 -8.19 10.82
N PRO A 75 3.67 -9.14 9.93
CA PRO A 75 3.81 -8.85 8.51
C PRO A 75 2.55 -8.18 7.93
N PHE A 76 2.71 -6.95 7.46
CA PHE A 76 1.64 -6.11 6.95
C PHE A 76 1.99 -5.59 5.55
N LEU A 77 1.04 -5.67 4.63
CA LEU A 77 1.15 -5.13 3.28
C LEU A 77 0.03 -4.11 3.01
N GLY A 78 0.42 -2.85 2.79
CA GLY A 78 -0.48 -1.83 2.24
C GLY A 78 -0.40 -1.77 0.71
N ILE A 79 -1.56 -1.69 0.03
CA ILE A 79 -1.60 -1.54 -1.44
C ILE A 79 -2.44 -0.31 -1.79
N CYS A 80 -1.88 0.60 -2.58
CA CYS A 80 -2.47 1.85 -3.05
C CYS A 80 -2.96 2.73 -1.89
N ILE A 81 -4.26 2.82 -1.61
CA ILE A 81 -4.74 3.56 -0.44
C ILE A 81 -4.12 3.04 0.86
N GLY A 82 -3.76 1.76 0.90
CA GLY A 82 -3.11 1.14 2.07
C GLY A 82 -1.75 1.77 2.42
N ILE A 83 -0.94 2.23 1.44
CA ILE A 83 0.29 2.98 1.75
C ILE A 83 -0.03 4.37 2.29
N GLN A 84 -1.07 5.01 1.77
CA GLN A 84 -1.42 6.37 2.15
C GLN A 84 -1.96 6.44 3.57
N VAL A 85 -2.89 5.55 3.95
CA VAL A 85 -3.46 5.55 5.29
C VAL A 85 -2.51 5.06 6.39
N LEU A 86 -1.35 4.49 6.04
CA LEU A 86 -0.30 4.17 7.02
C LEU A 86 0.39 5.41 7.60
N LEU A 87 0.35 6.56 6.90
CA LEU A 87 0.96 7.80 7.35
C LEU A 87 0.11 8.49 8.43
N ASP A 88 0.53 9.68 8.91
CA ASP A 88 -0.19 10.41 9.96
C ASP A 88 -1.45 11.07 9.43
N ARG A 89 -1.37 11.64 8.22
CA ARG A 89 -2.45 12.43 7.62
C ARG A 89 -2.38 12.45 6.10
N SER A 90 -3.51 12.79 5.49
CA SER A 90 -3.63 13.01 4.05
C SER A 90 -4.21 14.38 3.75
N GLU A 91 -3.69 15.06 2.71
CA GLU A 91 -4.32 16.26 2.14
C GLU A 91 -5.69 15.92 1.53
N GLU A 92 -5.88 14.67 1.08
CA GLU A 92 -7.18 14.20 0.64
C GLU A 92 -8.15 14.18 1.82
N ASP A 93 -9.20 14.95 1.72
CA ASP A 93 -10.24 15.13 2.76
C ASP A 93 -9.70 15.64 4.11
N SER A 94 -8.47 16.17 4.15
CA SER A 94 -7.80 16.56 5.41
C SER A 94 -7.83 15.44 6.45
N ALA A 95 -7.70 14.19 6.02
CA ALA A 95 -7.94 13.02 6.83
C ALA A 95 -6.78 12.74 7.80
N ALA A 96 -7.11 12.51 9.08
CA ALA A 96 -6.21 11.86 10.02
C ALA A 96 -6.19 10.35 9.72
N CYS A 97 -4.98 9.79 9.52
CA CYS A 97 -4.75 8.42 9.10
C CYS A 97 -4.29 7.52 10.26
N LEU A 98 -3.69 6.37 9.98
CA LEU A 98 -3.32 5.39 11.01
C LEU A 98 -2.11 5.83 11.87
N GLY A 99 -1.21 6.65 11.34
CA GLY A 99 -0.01 7.10 12.07
C GLY A 99 0.92 5.95 12.46
N VAL A 100 1.09 4.99 11.57
CA VAL A 100 2.05 3.87 11.73
C VAL A 100 3.45 4.29 11.27
N ILE A 101 3.51 5.15 10.27
CA ILE A 101 4.73 5.71 9.70
C ILE A 101 4.59 7.23 9.71
N ALA A 102 5.54 7.94 10.31
CA ALA A 102 5.53 9.40 10.34
C ALA A 102 5.60 9.99 8.93
N GLY A 103 4.75 10.99 8.68
CA GLY A 103 4.69 11.66 7.38
C GLY A 103 3.27 12.02 6.96
N HIS A 104 3.14 12.41 5.70
CA HIS A 104 1.87 12.83 5.15
C HIS A 104 1.68 12.38 3.71
N VAL A 105 0.48 12.53 3.22
CA VAL A 105 0.11 12.26 1.82
C VAL A 105 -0.21 13.59 1.17
N THR A 106 0.39 13.86 0.00
CA THR A 106 0.19 15.10 -0.76
C THR A 106 -0.33 14.82 -2.17
N ARG A 107 -0.96 15.83 -2.77
CA ARG A 107 -1.51 15.75 -4.12
C ARG A 107 -0.45 16.02 -5.18
N TYR A 108 -0.53 15.35 -6.35
CA TYR A 108 0.26 15.75 -7.50
C TYR A 108 -0.05 17.22 -7.90
N PRO A 109 0.97 17.98 -8.32
CA PRO A 109 0.73 19.33 -8.83
C PRO A 109 -0.17 19.27 -10.07
N GLY A 110 -1.00 20.30 -10.25
CA GLY A 110 -1.88 20.38 -11.44
C GLY A 110 -1.12 20.75 -12.71
N SER A 111 0.13 21.24 -12.59
CA SER A 111 1.00 21.61 -13.71
C SER A 111 2.46 21.54 -13.29
N ILE A 112 3.36 21.36 -14.29
CA ILE A 112 4.81 21.38 -14.14
C ILE A 112 5.39 22.26 -15.25
N ASP A 113 6.22 23.24 -14.88
CA ASP A 113 6.81 24.21 -15.81
C ASP A 113 5.79 24.85 -16.75
N GLY A 114 4.60 25.18 -16.22
CA GLY A 114 3.50 25.79 -16.96
C GLY A 114 2.72 24.83 -17.88
N ARG A 115 3.06 23.54 -17.88
CA ARG A 115 2.33 22.50 -18.65
C ARG A 115 1.38 21.73 -17.74
N PRO A 116 0.10 21.55 -18.14
CA PRO A 116 -0.85 20.77 -17.34
C PRO A 116 -0.35 19.34 -17.10
N LEU A 117 -0.38 18.90 -15.85
CA LEU A 117 -0.18 17.50 -15.47
C LEU A 117 -1.55 16.83 -15.31
N LYS A 118 -1.74 15.71 -16.01
CA LYS A 118 -3.00 14.95 -15.86
C LYS A 118 -3.05 14.26 -14.50
N VAL A 119 -4.01 14.62 -13.66
CA VAL A 119 -4.26 13.97 -12.36
C VAL A 119 -5.69 13.42 -12.38
N PRO A 120 -5.90 12.16 -12.01
CA PRO A 120 -4.95 11.18 -11.49
C PRO A 120 -3.95 10.66 -12.53
N GLN A 121 -2.78 10.20 -12.03
CA GLN A 121 -1.93 9.28 -12.77
C GLN A 121 -2.71 7.97 -12.97
N ILE A 122 -2.86 7.53 -14.21
CA ILE A 122 -3.50 6.24 -14.55
C ILE A 122 -2.66 5.56 -15.61
N GLY A 123 -2.12 4.39 -15.29
CA GLY A 123 -1.36 3.58 -16.24
C GLY A 123 -0.09 2.97 -15.66
N TRP A 124 0.74 2.48 -16.58
CA TRP A 124 2.00 1.83 -16.23
C TRP A 124 3.10 2.88 -16.10
N ASN A 125 3.84 2.81 -14.99
CA ASN A 125 4.98 3.69 -14.76
C ASN A 125 6.15 2.90 -14.16
N ARG A 126 7.36 3.40 -14.41
CA ARG A 126 8.61 2.78 -14.00
C ARG A 126 8.84 2.99 -12.51
N VAL A 127 9.26 1.95 -11.82
CA VAL A 127 9.61 1.97 -10.40
C VAL A 127 11.09 1.69 -10.25
N ARG A 128 11.83 2.65 -9.71
CA ARG A 128 13.25 2.57 -9.39
C ARG A 128 13.41 2.14 -7.94
N GLN A 129 14.14 1.07 -7.70
CA GLN A 129 14.47 0.61 -6.35
C GLN A 129 15.54 1.54 -5.75
N THR A 130 15.26 2.14 -4.59
CA THR A 130 16.18 3.07 -3.90
C THR A 130 17.16 2.34 -3.01
N ARG A 131 16.77 1.16 -2.53
CA ARG A 131 17.63 0.26 -1.76
C ARG A 131 17.21 -1.20 -1.96
N ALA A 132 18.13 -2.12 -1.73
CA ALA A 132 17.82 -3.54 -1.73
C ALA A 132 16.80 -3.88 -0.64
N HIS A 133 15.74 -4.58 -1.01
CA HIS A 133 14.74 -5.10 -0.09
C HIS A 133 14.22 -6.45 -0.60
N PRO A 134 14.05 -7.47 0.28
CA PRO A 134 13.63 -8.83 -0.15
C PRO A 134 12.31 -8.88 -0.91
N ILE A 135 11.42 -7.89 -0.74
CA ILE A 135 10.17 -7.80 -1.49
C ILE A 135 10.40 -7.76 -3.01
N PHE A 136 11.54 -7.22 -3.47
CA PHE A 136 11.90 -7.10 -4.88
C PHE A 136 12.70 -8.29 -5.41
N THR A 137 12.87 -9.36 -4.64
CA THR A 137 13.61 -10.55 -5.10
C THR A 137 13.04 -11.08 -6.41
N GLY A 138 13.90 -11.18 -7.45
CA GLY A 138 13.51 -11.62 -8.78
C GLY A 138 12.72 -10.60 -9.60
N VAL A 139 12.67 -9.34 -9.17
CA VAL A 139 12.08 -8.23 -9.92
C VAL A 139 13.19 -7.25 -10.30
N PRO A 140 13.47 -7.06 -11.60
CA PRO A 140 14.49 -6.11 -12.05
C PRO A 140 14.21 -4.68 -11.62
N ASP A 141 15.27 -3.89 -11.41
CA ASP A 141 15.10 -2.45 -11.22
C ASP A 141 14.47 -1.79 -12.45
N ASN A 142 13.80 -0.68 -12.24
CA ASN A 142 13.08 0.04 -13.30
C ASN A 142 11.96 -0.77 -13.98
N THR A 143 11.42 -1.77 -13.31
CA THR A 143 10.23 -2.49 -13.76
C THR A 143 9.00 -1.59 -13.75
N HIS A 144 8.09 -1.76 -14.73
CA HIS A 144 6.84 -1.02 -14.80
C HIS A 144 5.77 -1.69 -13.94
N PHE A 145 5.02 -0.86 -13.20
CA PHE A 145 3.86 -1.24 -12.39
C PHE A 145 2.66 -0.36 -12.71
N TYR A 146 1.47 -0.82 -12.39
CA TYR A 146 0.22 -0.11 -12.65
C TYR A 146 -0.14 0.81 -11.50
N PHE A 147 -0.34 2.09 -11.81
CA PHE A 147 -0.74 3.14 -10.89
C PHE A 147 -2.13 3.67 -11.23
N VAL A 148 -2.88 4.07 -10.20
CA VAL A 148 -4.09 4.87 -10.31
C VAL A 148 -4.22 5.71 -9.05
N ASN A 149 -3.60 6.90 -9.04
CA ASN A 149 -3.54 7.75 -7.84
C ASN A 149 -3.45 9.23 -8.18
N SER A 150 -4.09 10.06 -7.34
CA SER A 150 -3.99 11.52 -7.35
C SER A 150 -3.05 12.06 -6.28
N TYR A 151 -2.78 11.24 -5.27
CA TYR A 151 -1.99 11.55 -4.08
C TYR A 151 -0.88 10.53 -3.92
N PHE A 152 0.21 10.93 -3.24
CA PHE A 152 1.35 10.06 -2.99
C PHE A 152 1.93 10.28 -1.59
N PRO A 153 2.59 9.28 -0.99
CA PRO A 153 3.16 9.37 0.35
C PRO A 153 4.44 10.19 0.37
N VAL A 154 4.60 10.98 1.43
CA VAL A 154 5.81 11.75 1.78
C VAL A 154 6.16 11.38 3.22
N PRO A 155 6.94 10.30 3.45
CA PRO A 155 7.41 9.94 4.77
C PRO A 155 8.44 10.94 5.29
N ASP A 156 8.41 11.22 6.61
CA ASP A 156 9.36 12.15 7.24
C ASP A 156 10.79 11.56 7.30
N ASP A 157 10.91 10.23 7.48
CA ASP A 157 12.19 9.54 7.35
C ASP A 157 12.35 8.96 5.93
N PRO A 158 13.25 9.52 5.11
CA PRO A 158 13.49 9.03 3.76
C PRO A 158 14.05 7.58 3.73
N LYS A 159 14.56 7.06 4.83
CA LYS A 159 15.09 5.70 4.92
C LYS A 159 14.00 4.64 4.80
N VAL A 160 12.74 4.97 5.04
CA VAL A 160 11.63 4.01 4.85
C VAL A 160 11.29 3.80 3.39
N ALA A 161 11.67 4.74 2.49
CA ALA A 161 11.47 4.57 1.05
C ALA A 161 12.37 3.45 0.51
N ILE A 162 11.76 2.47 -0.16
CA ILE A 162 12.45 1.36 -0.81
C ILE A 162 12.35 1.43 -2.33
N ALA A 163 11.44 2.22 -2.86
CA ALA A 163 11.33 2.50 -4.28
C ALA A 163 10.65 3.84 -4.54
N GLU A 164 10.99 4.43 -5.68
CA GLU A 164 10.47 5.70 -6.18
C GLU A 164 10.00 5.57 -7.63
N SER A 165 9.17 6.51 -8.04
CA SER A 165 8.73 6.68 -9.41
C SER A 165 8.67 8.17 -9.75
N ASP A 166 8.60 8.51 -11.04
CA ASP A 166 8.48 9.89 -11.51
C ASP A 166 7.16 10.05 -12.27
N TYR A 167 6.42 11.06 -11.88
CA TYR A 167 5.23 11.52 -12.62
C TYR A 167 5.23 13.04 -12.67
N GLY A 168 6.28 13.59 -13.31
CA GLY A 168 6.56 15.01 -13.34
C GLY A 168 7.11 15.55 -12.01
N VAL A 169 6.95 14.82 -10.93
CA VAL A 169 7.64 14.94 -9.66
C VAL A 169 8.11 13.56 -9.24
N ASN A 170 9.30 13.48 -8.65
CA ASN A 170 9.76 12.23 -8.05
C ASN A 170 8.97 11.98 -6.77
N PHE A 171 8.43 10.77 -6.60
CA PHE A 171 7.62 10.41 -5.44
C PHE A 171 7.93 9.00 -4.93
N VAL A 172 7.69 8.78 -3.65
CA VAL A 172 7.87 7.46 -3.02
C VAL A 172 6.79 6.51 -3.51
N ALA A 173 7.20 5.43 -4.18
CA ALA A 173 6.31 4.42 -4.75
C ALA A 173 6.16 3.17 -3.85
N ALA A 174 7.13 2.92 -2.97
CA ALA A 174 7.05 1.85 -1.99
C ALA A 174 7.85 2.19 -0.73
N ILE A 175 7.35 1.74 0.42
CA ILE A 175 7.97 1.93 1.74
C ILE A 175 8.13 0.59 2.45
N ALA A 176 9.12 0.51 3.36
CA ALA A 176 9.26 -0.58 4.30
C ALA A 176 9.82 -0.07 5.64
N SER A 177 9.18 -0.51 6.74
CA SER A 177 9.59 -0.25 8.11
C SER A 177 9.27 -1.46 8.98
N GLY A 178 10.28 -2.12 9.55
CA GLY A 178 10.09 -3.39 10.23
C GLY A 178 9.42 -4.41 9.29
N LYS A 179 8.33 -5.01 9.74
CA LYS A 179 7.54 -5.96 8.94
C LYS A 179 6.40 -5.31 8.15
N VAL A 180 6.30 -3.98 8.16
CA VAL A 180 5.35 -3.23 7.35
C VAL A 180 5.99 -2.92 6.00
N VAL A 181 5.33 -3.36 4.93
CA VAL A 181 5.67 -3.01 3.54
C VAL A 181 4.44 -2.40 2.89
N ALA A 182 4.61 -1.39 2.06
CA ALA A 182 3.49 -0.87 1.30
C ALA A 182 3.91 -0.32 -0.07
N THR A 183 2.99 -0.36 -1.03
CA THR A 183 3.18 0.09 -2.41
C THR A 183 2.07 1.05 -2.83
N GLN A 184 2.41 2.09 -3.58
CA GLN A 184 1.44 2.98 -4.20
C GLN A 184 0.81 2.35 -5.44
N PHE A 185 1.55 1.48 -6.11
CA PHE A 185 1.08 0.74 -7.27
C PHE A 185 0.31 -0.52 -6.85
N HIS A 186 -0.55 -0.98 -7.76
CA HIS A 186 -1.39 -2.16 -7.57
C HIS A 186 -0.64 -3.43 -7.95
N LEU A 187 -0.31 -4.28 -6.98
CA LEU A 187 0.37 -5.56 -7.21
C LEU A 187 -0.50 -6.51 -8.04
N GLU A 188 -1.78 -6.59 -7.71
CA GLU A 188 -2.78 -7.45 -8.34
C GLU A 188 -3.12 -7.05 -9.79
N LYS A 189 -2.66 -5.85 -10.22
CA LYS A 189 -2.85 -5.33 -11.58
C LYS A 189 -1.55 -5.19 -12.37
N SER A 190 -0.42 -5.51 -11.75
CA SER A 190 0.92 -5.29 -12.32
C SER A 190 1.52 -6.54 -12.97
N GLY A 191 0.69 -7.47 -13.42
CA GLY A 191 1.14 -8.66 -14.15
C GLY A 191 2.12 -9.53 -13.37
N ALA A 192 3.06 -10.15 -14.06
CA ALA A 192 4.01 -11.08 -13.44
C ALA A 192 4.88 -10.43 -12.36
N ALA A 193 5.31 -9.17 -12.55
CA ALA A 193 6.12 -8.45 -11.57
C ALA A 193 5.34 -8.18 -10.29
N GLY A 194 4.08 -7.73 -10.40
CA GLY A 194 3.21 -7.52 -9.24
C GLY A 194 2.92 -8.81 -8.48
N LEU A 195 2.62 -9.89 -9.21
CA LEU A 195 2.43 -11.21 -8.61
C LEU A 195 3.71 -11.70 -7.90
N ARG A 196 4.90 -11.43 -8.47
CA ARG A 196 6.16 -11.77 -7.82
C ARG A 196 6.34 -11.03 -6.49
N LEU A 197 6.06 -9.72 -6.44
CA LEU A 197 6.12 -8.97 -5.18
C LEU A 197 5.12 -9.53 -4.15
N LEU A 198 3.90 -9.84 -4.59
CA LEU A 198 2.87 -10.39 -3.71
C LEU A 198 3.30 -11.76 -3.15
N ASP A 199 3.86 -12.65 -3.98
CA ASP A 199 4.42 -13.93 -3.54
C ASP A 199 5.60 -13.75 -2.59
N ASN A 200 6.52 -12.82 -2.90
CA ASN A 200 7.63 -12.49 -2.03
C ASN A 200 7.13 -12.04 -0.65
N PHE A 201 6.14 -11.13 -0.56
CA PHE A 201 5.56 -10.74 0.72
C PHE A 201 5.00 -11.95 1.48
N CYS A 202 4.32 -12.85 0.80
CA CYS A 202 3.73 -14.03 1.43
C CYS A 202 4.78 -15.02 1.96
N ARG A 203 5.99 -15.03 1.40
CA ARG A 203 7.09 -15.94 1.77
C ARG A 203 8.15 -15.30 2.65
N LEU A 204 8.21 -13.96 2.73
CA LEU A 204 9.19 -13.27 3.56
C LEU A 204 9.17 -13.80 5.00
N GLU A 205 10.34 -14.27 5.44
CA GLU A 205 10.63 -14.48 6.85
C GLU A 205 11.25 -13.19 7.37
N PHE A 206 10.54 -12.52 8.27
CA PHE A 206 10.93 -11.24 8.86
C PHE A 206 11.69 -11.46 10.16
#